data_4ccc467adaef7162c29c6e7e62267713
#
_entry.id   4ccc467adaef7162c29c6e7e62267713
#
_cell.length_a   1.000
_cell.length_b   1.000
_cell.length_c   1.000
_cell.angle_alpha   90.00
_cell.angle_beta   90.00
_cell.angle_gamma   90.00
#
_symmetry.space_group_name_H-M   'P 1'
#
loop_
_entity.id
_entity.type
_entity.pdbx_description
1 polymer ?
#
loop_
_entity_poly.entity_id
_entity_poly.type
_entity_poly.pdbx_seq_one_letter_code
_entity_poly.pdbx_strand_id
1 'polypeptide(L)'
;MIRKRMLCGLACAAALLCACAPRYPDDRLVSIVQKLKPSVVMLAMRLPPEHASDAYDVSFASGSVVASGAWGSDILTVRHAVRGAWHMFVTVGNTHKVPGKVIALDPVNDIALVRIARPNLPVVALGSSGELATQTGREVALMGYPIPDEIDGGLRTSLVTGTLSAVRKNALEMSLAVVPGESGGPVFLADTGEIVGVVEARIGEEPSIGFALPIDDAKRFLHRYDAAHGF
;
A
#
# COMPACT_ATOMS: atom_id res chain seq x y z
N MET A 1 -43.66 -45.95 -42.50
CA MET A 1 -42.21 -45.96 -42.28
C MET A 1 -41.62 -44.58 -42.69
N ILE A 2 -41.59 -43.62 -41.87
CA ILE A 2 -40.79 -42.40 -41.97
C ILE A 2 -41.11 -41.58 -40.70
N ARG A 3 -40.23 -41.61 -39.69
CA ARG A 3 -40.11 -40.61 -38.61
C ARG A 3 -39.00 -41.05 -37.65
N LYS A 4 -37.79 -40.64 -37.94
CA LYS A 4 -36.66 -40.55 -36.96
C LYS A 4 -35.48 -39.90 -37.66
N ARG A 5 -35.43 -38.57 -37.66
CA ARG A 5 -34.21 -37.78 -37.92
C ARG A 5 -34.58 -36.28 -37.78
N MET A 6 -34.65 -35.79 -36.56
CA MET A 6 -34.56 -34.35 -36.29
C MET A 6 -34.57 -34.14 -34.77
N LEU A 7 -33.43 -34.43 -34.12
CA LEU A 7 -33.21 -34.07 -32.71
C LEU A 7 -31.71 -34.18 -32.37
N CYS A 8 -30.88 -33.53 -33.17
CA CYS A 8 -29.45 -33.49 -32.88
C CYS A 8 -28.78 -32.12 -33.24
N GLY A 9 -29.58 -31.06 -33.39
CA GLY A 9 -29.12 -29.76 -33.84
C GLY A 9 -29.16 -28.60 -32.83
N LEU A 10 -29.70 -28.81 -31.62
CA LEU A 10 -29.89 -27.69 -30.67
C LEU A 10 -28.96 -27.71 -29.44
N ALA A 11 -28.13 -28.72 -29.28
CA ALA A 11 -27.28 -28.83 -28.09
C ALA A 11 -25.90 -28.15 -28.24
N CYS A 12 -25.46 -27.75 -29.42
CA CYS A 12 -24.14 -27.10 -29.65
C CYS A 12 -24.16 -25.58 -29.63
N ALA A 13 -25.30 -24.91 -29.67
CA ALA A 13 -25.37 -23.44 -29.71
C ALA A 13 -25.31 -22.78 -28.34
N ALA A 14 -25.57 -23.51 -27.25
CA ALA A 14 -25.54 -22.95 -25.90
C ALA A 14 -24.14 -22.87 -25.22
N ALA A 15 -23.16 -23.60 -25.77
CA ALA A 15 -21.81 -23.64 -25.19
C ALA A 15 -20.87 -22.53 -25.68
N LEU A 16 -21.22 -21.77 -26.72
CA LEU A 16 -20.40 -20.71 -27.31
C LEU A 16 -20.69 -19.30 -26.78
N LEU A 17 -21.71 -19.10 -25.97
CA LEU A 17 -22.09 -17.79 -25.42
C LEU A 17 -21.43 -17.44 -24.08
N CYS A 18 -20.65 -18.35 -23.48
CA CYS A 18 -20.00 -18.13 -22.20
C CYS A 18 -18.53 -17.61 -22.31
N ALA A 19 -18.03 -17.33 -23.52
CA ALA A 19 -16.63 -16.98 -23.77
C ALA A 19 -16.39 -15.51 -24.10
N CYS A 20 -17.39 -14.64 -24.07
CA CYS A 20 -17.27 -13.21 -24.37
C CYS A 20 -17.73 -12.32 -23.20
N ALA A 21 -17.30 -12.62 -21.97
CA ALA A 21 -17.21 -11.54 -20.99
C ALA A 21 -16.05 -10.62 -21.46
N PRO A 22 -16.24 -9.29 -21.56
CA PRO A 22 -15.14 -8.40 -21.88
C PRO A 22 -14.09 -8.58 -20.79
N ARG A 23 -12.98 -9.25 -21.11
CA ARG A 23 -11.78 -9.22 -20.28
C ARG A 23 -11.20 -7.83 -20.44
N TYR A 24 -11.27 -7.03 -19.40
CA TYR A 24 -10.47 -5.83 -19.32
C TYR A 24 -8.99 -6.23 -19.50
N PRO A 25 -8.19 -5.50 -20.28
CA PRO A 25 -6.80 -5.89 -20.59
C PRO A 25 -5.89 -6.10 -19.39
N ASP A 26 -6.35 -5.74 -18.17
CA ASP A 26 -5.55 -5.76 -16.95
C ASP A 26 -6.25 -6.35 -15.72
N ASP A 27 -6.91 -7.50 -15.89
CA ASP A 27 -7.47 -8.29 -14.77
C ASP A 27 -6.41 -8.64 -13.71
N ARG A 28 -5.12 -8.61 -14.10
CA ARG A 28 -4.01 -8.93 -13.21
C ARG A 28 -3.79 -7.86 -12.16
N LEU A 29 -3.67 -6.58 -12.54
CA LEU A 29 -3.53 -5.47 -11.58
C LEU A 29 -4.75 -5.38 -10.67
N VAL A 30 -5.96 -5.53 -11.21
CA VAL A 30 -7.19 -5.57 -10.41
C VAL A 30 -7.12 -6.67 -9.36
N SER A 31 -6.69 -7.89 -9.74
CA SER A 31 -6.53 -9.01 -8.81
C SER A 31 -5.48 -8.73 -7.72
N ILE A 32 -4.35 -8.13 -8.09
CA ILE A 32 -3.28 -7.72 -7.16
C ILE A 32 -3.82 -6.70 -6.16
N VAL A 33 -4.49 -5.66 -6.63
CA VAL A 33 -5.08 -4.60 -5.80
C VAL A 33 -6.08 -5.17 -4.80
N GLN A 34 -6.96 -6.08 -5.22
CA GLN A 34 -7.91 -6.72 -4.31
C GLN A 34 -7.22 -7.55 -3.21
N LYS A 35 -6.08 -8.16 -3.50
CA LYS A 35 -5.28 -8.90 -2.51
C LYS A 35 -4.54 -7.99 -1.55
N LEU A 36 -3.99 -6.86 -2.05
CA LEU A 36 -3.20 -5.91 -1.24
C LEU A 36 -4.07 -5.02 -0.36
N LYS A 37 -5.25 -4.63 -0.84
CA LYS A 37 -6.14 -3.66 -0.18
C LYS A 37 -6.40 -3.95 1.30
N PRO A 38 -6.63 -5.21 1.76
CA PRO A 38 -6.84 -5.51 3.18
C PRO A 38 -5.59 -5.31 4.05
N SER A 39 -4.41 -5.25 3.44
CA SER A 39 -3.12 -5.04 4.12
C SER A 39 -2.68 -3.58 4.15
N VAL A 40 -3.39 -2.69 3.44
CA VAL A 40 -3.10 -1.25 3.43
C VAL A 40 -4.02 -0.56 4.41
N VAL A 41 -3.43 0.26 5.28
CA VAL A 41 -4.15 0.90 6.39
C VAL A 41 -3.93 2.41 6.38
N MET A 42 -4.89 3.14 6.97
CA MET A 42 -4.77 4.57 7.25
C MET A 42 -4.36 4.78 8.70
N LEU A 43 -3.41 5.67 8.92
CA LEU A 43 -3.02 6.14 10.23
C LEU A 43 -3.55 7.58 10.42
N ALA A 44 -4.27 7.82 11.49
CA ALA A 44 -4.71 9.15 11.92
C ALA A 44 -4.05 9.47 13.26
N MET A 45 -3.31 10.58 13.33
CA MET A 45 -2.50 10.94 14.48
C MET A 45 -2.82 12.34 14.97
N ARG A 46 -2.78 12.54 16.30
CA ARG A 46 -2.70 13.88 16.91
C ARG A 46 -1.25 14.21 17.21
N LEU A 47 -0.81 15.35 16.72
CA LEU A 47 0.52 15.89 17.01
C LEU A 47 0.47 16.80 18.25
N PRO A 48 1.61 17.05 18.94
CA PRO A 48 1.67 17.98 20.06
C PRO A 48 1.27 19.41 19.65
N PRO A 49 0.61 20.18 20.53
CA PRO A 49 0.17 21.56 20.24
C PRO A 49 1.25 22.53 19.78
N GLU A 50 2.51 22.29 20.16
CA GLU A 50 3.70 23.08 19.76
C GLU A 50 4.02 22.97 18.26
N HIS A 51 3.41 22.01 17.57
CA HIS A 51 3.49 21.82 16.12
C HIS A 51 2.13 22.09 15.45
N ALA A 52 1.15 22.52 16.24
CA ALA A 52 -0.20 22.80 15.80
C ALA A 52 -0.31 24.25 15.36
N SER A 53 -0.60 24.48 14.08
CA SER A 53 -0.93 25.82 13.60
C SER A 53 -2.34 26.24 13.96
N ASP A 54 -3.24 25.29 14.30
CA ASP A 54 -4.63 25.52 14.71
C ASP A 54 -5.17 24.36 15.58
N ALA A 55 -6.32 24.56 16.23
CA ALA A 55 -6.85 23.75 17.34
C ALA A 55 -7.04 22.24 17.10
N TYR A 56 -6.76 21.70 15.91
CA TYR A 56 -6.94 20.28 15.58
C TYR A 56 -5.90 19.80 14.54
N ASP A 57 -4.62 19.69 14.94
CA ASP A 57 -3.67 19.03 14.03
C ASP A 57 -3.85 17.51 14.08
N VAL A 58 -4.73 17.04 13.24
CA VAL A 58 -4.78 15.63 12.87
C VAL A 58 -3.96 15.44 11.61
N SER A 59 -2.87 14.68 11.72
CA SER A 59 -2.07 14.25 10.59
C SER A 59 -2.54 12.89 10.12
N PHE A 60 -2.47 12.66 8.82
CA PHE A 60 -2.83 11.39 8.18
C PHE A 60 -1.64 10.81 7.44
N ALA A 61 -1.58 9.49 7.43
CA ALA A 61 -0.58 8.72 6.68
C ALA A 61 -1.17 7.37 6.27
N SER A 62 -0.47 6.68 5.40
CA SER A 62 -0.76 5.32 4.99
C SER A 62 0.28 4.35 5.57
N GLY A 63 -0.02 3.07 5.54
CA GLY A 63 0.92 2.03 5.96
C GLY A 63 0.55 0.67 5.42
N SER A 64 1.45 -0.29 5.59
CA SER A 64 1.27 -1.67 5.15
C SER A 64 1.48 -2.64 6.29
N VAL A 65 0.63 -3.66 6.39
CA VAL A 65 0.80 -4.77 7.34
C VAL A 65 1.98 -5.62 6.89
N VAL A 66 3.07 -5.63 7.68
CA VAL A 66 4.31 -6.38 7.38
C VAL A 66 4.51 -7.60 8.26
N ALA A 67 3.82 -7.67 9.39
CA ALA A 67 3.78 -8.85 10.26
C ALA A 67 2.42 -8.94 10.96
N SER A 68 1.93 -10.14 11.21
CA SER A 68 0.68 -10.37 11.91
C SER A 68 0.66 -11.75 12.58
N GLY A 69 0.11 -11.83 13.78
CA GLY A 69 0.01 -13.05 14.57
C GLY A 69 -1.05 -12.92 15.66
N ALA A 70 -1.10 -13.85 16.60
CA ALA A 70 -2.03 -13.82 17.73
C ALA A 70 -1.86 -12.58 18.63
N TRP A 71 -0.66 -11.99 18.62
CA TRP A 71 -0.29 -10.80 19.42
C TRP A 71 -0.77 -9.48 18.81
N GLY A 72 -1.20 -9.47 17.54
CA GLY A 72 -1.60 -8.28 16.80
C GLY A 72 -0.96 -8.18 15.43
N SER A 73 -0.81 -6.97 14.92
CA SER A 73 -0.18 -6.71 13.62
C SER A 73 0.75 -5.52 13.67
N ASP A 74 1.83 -5.59 12.90
CA ASP A 74 2.82 -4.53 12.72
C ASP A 74 2.65 -3.87 11.36
N ILE A 75 2.63 -2.56 11.40
CA ILE A 75 2.40 -1.67 10.25
C ILE A 75 3.69 -0.94 9.94
N LEU A 76 4.20 -1.12 8.73
CA LEU A 76 5.31 -0.33 8.18
C LEU A 76 4.77 0.99 7.64
N THR A 77 5.41 2.09 8.01
CA THR A 77 5.07 3.46 7.57
C THR A 77 6.33 4.34 7.65
N VAL A 78 6.18 5.64 7.37
CA VAL A 78 7.28 6.61 7.48
C VAL A 78 7.35 7.23 8.86
N ARG A 79 8.58 7.49 9.32
CA ARG A 79 8.85 8.05 10.65
C ARG A 79 8.34 9.48 10.79
N HIS A 80 8.55 10.33 9.77
CA HIS A 80 8.16 11.74 9.87
C HIS A 80 6.65 11.91 10.13
N ALA A 81 5.81 11.01 9.62
CA ALA A 81 4.37 11.05 9.83
C ALA A 81 3.95 10.70 11.26
N VAL A 82 4.68 9.78 11.93
CA VAL A 82 4.28 9.25 13.25
C VAL A 82 5.12 9.79 14.40
N ARG A 83 6.20 10.53 14.11
CA ARG A 83 7.10 11.07 15.12
C ARG A 83 6.37 12.11 15.98
N GLY A 84 6.39 11.90 17.31
CA GLY A 84 5.74 12.81 18.25
C GLY A 84 4.23 12.64 18.36
N ALA A 85 3.63 11.71 17.64
CA ALA A 85 2.20 11.41 17.78
C ALA A 85 1.91 10.85 19.18
N TRP A 86 1.02 11.48 19.92
CA TRP A 86 0.61 11.03 21.26
C TRP A 86 -0.73 10.30 21.27
N HIS A 87 -1.54 10.46 20.24
CA HIS A 87 -2.72 9.66 20.00
C HIS A 87 -2.72 9.20 18.54
N MET A 88 -2.80 7.90 18.33
CA MET A 88 -2.83 7.31 17.00
C MET A 88 -3.95 6.28 16.91
N PHE A 89 -4.69 6.34 15.82
CA PHE A 89 -5.62 5.29 15.42
C PHE A 89 -5.25 4.79 14.02
N VAL A 90 -5.28 3.48 13.87
CA VAL A 90 -5.10 2.81 12.59
C VAL A 90 -6.46 2.32 12.11
N THR A 91 -6.86 2.73 10.91
CA THR A 91 -8.10 2.27 10.28
C THR A 91 -7.78 1.10 9.36
N VAL A 92 -8.39 -0.04 9.65
CA VAL A 92 -8.25 -1.29 8.90
C VAL A 92 -9.56 -1.54 8.15
N GLY A 93 -9.49 -1.75 6.83
CA GLY A 93 -10.66 -2.10 6.01
C GLY A 93 -11.76 -1.04 6.02
N ASN A 94 -11.42 0.24 6.02
CA ASN A 94 -12.32 1.40 5.92
C ASN A 94 -13.26 1.66 7.12
N THR A 95 -13.36 0.77 8.10
CA THR A 95 -14.37 0.90 9.18
C THR A 95 -13.85 0.66 10.58
N HIS A 96 -12.77 -0.11 10.74
CA HIS A 96 -12.30 -0.52 12.06
C HIS A 96 -11.14 0.36 12.52
N LYS A 97 -11.39 1.27 13.45
CA LYS A 97 -10.35 2.09 14.11
C LYS A 97 -9.80 1.35 15.33
N VAL A 98 -8.49 1.11 15.32
CA VAL A 98 -7.77 0.43 16.41
C VAL A 98 -6.66 1.35 16.92
N PRO A 99 -6.45 1.51 18.24
CA PRO A 99 -5.32 2.26 18.76
C PRO A 99 -3.99 1.70 18.23
N GLY A 100 -3.12 2.59 17.76
CA GLY A 100 -1.77 2.26 17.29
C GLY A 100 -0.70 2.73 18.27
N LYS A 101 0.40 1.99 18.37
CA LYS A 101 1.57 2.35 19.15
C LYS A 101 2.82 2.26 18.28
N VAL A 102 3.60 3.32 18.22
CA VAL A 102 4.94 3.29 17.62
C VAL A 102 5.82 2.38 18.46
N ILE A 103 6.40 1.35 17.84
CA ILE A 103 7.24 0.35 18.51
C ILE A 103 8.70 0.43 18.08
N ALA A 104 8.98 0.98 16.89
CA ALA A 104 10.35 1.21 16.42
C ALA A 104 10.40 2.38 15.43
N LEU A 105 11.54 3.07 15.41
CA LEU A 105 11.83 4.19 14.52
C LEU A 105 13.24 4.02 13.94
N ASP A 106 13.40 4.25 12.65
CA ASP A 106 14.69 4.42 11.97
C ASP A 106 14.81 5.89 11.51
N PRO A 107 15.59 6.71 12.22
CA PRO A 107 15.76 8.12 11.87
C PRO A 107 16.65 8.34 10.63
N VAL A 108 17.42 7.34 10.23
CA VAL A 108 18.34 7.43 9.07
C VAL A 108 17.59 7.24 7.77
N ASN A 109 16.68 6.25 7.76
CA ASN A 109 15.92 5.89 6.56
C ASN A 109 14.46 6.35 6.62
N ASP A 110 14.09 7.19 7.59
CA ASP A 110 12.74 7.72 7.80
C ASP A 110 11.64 6.62 7.87
N ILE A 111 11.93 5.50 8.51
CA ILE A 111 11.04 4.36 8.62
C ILE A 111 10.49 4.25 10.04
N ALA A 112 9.23 3.79 10.18
CA ALA A 112 8.59 3.49 11.45
C ALA A 112 7.83 2.17 11.42
N LEU A 113 7.73 1.54 12.58
CA LEU A 113 6.89 0.38 12.83
C LEU A 113 5.85 0.74 13.89
N VAL A 114 4.58 0.50 13.56
CA VAL A 114 3.43 0.76 14.43
C VAL A 114 2.72 -0.56 14.71
N ARG A 115 2.51 -0.89 15.98
CA ARG A 115 1.77 -2.09 16.41
C ARG A 115 0.32 -1.75 16.74
N ILE A 116 -0.57 -2.63 16.32
CA ILE A 116 -2.00 -2.60 16.67
C ILE A 116 -2.42 -3.94 17.28
N ALA A 117 -3.36 -3.91 18.23
CA ALA A 117 -3.94 -5.11 18.85
C ALA A 117 -5.03 -5.75 17.95
N ARG A 118 -4.72 -5.92 16.66
CA ARG A 118 -5.60 -6.56 15.67
C ARG A 118 -4.86 -7.73 15.03
N PRO A 119 -5.18 -8.97 15.40
CA PRO A 119 -4.51 -10.16 14.88
C PRO A 119 -5.02 -10.56 13.49
N ASN A 120 -4.24 -11.44 12.85
CA ASN A 120 -4.62 -12.18 11.63
C ASN A 120 -4.97 -11.28 10.44
N LEU A 121 -4.32 -10.12 10.32
CA LEU A 121 -4.42 -9.31 9.11
C LEU A 121 -3.56 -9.91 7.99
N PRO A 122 -3.94 -9.78 6.72
CA PRO A 122 -3.09 -10.17 5.61
C PRO A 122 -1.79 -9.37 5.61
N VAL A 123 -0.68 -10.04 5.35
CA VAL A 123 0.66 -9.46 5.30
C VAL A 123 1.07 -9.26 3.85
N VAL A 124 1.69 -8.11 3.53
CA VAL A 124 2.21 -7.83 2.20
C VAL A 124 3.48 -8.64 1.90
N ALA A 125 3.68 -9.02 0.65
CA ALA A 125 4.93 -9.60 0.18
C ALA A 125 5.96 -8.49 -0.08
N LEU A 126 7.11 -8.54 0.59
CA LEU A 126 8.21 -7.61 0.38
C LEU A 126 9.13 -8.15 -0.70
N GLY A 127 9.25 -7.40 -1.80
CA GLY A 127 10.14 -7.71 -2.92
C GLY A 127 11.57 -7.26 -2.68
N SER A 128 12.26 -6.87 -3.75
CA SER A 128 13.62 -6.32 -3.71
C SER A 128 13.70 -5.02 -4.52
N SER A 129 14.24 -3.97 -3.90
CA SER A 129 14.51 -2.70 -4.58
C SER A 129 15.88 -2.70 -5.28
N GLY A 130 16.81 -3.53 -4.84
CA GLY A 130 18.14 -3.66 -5.47
C GLY A 130 18.08 -4.17 -6.91
N GLU A 131 17.12 -5.03 -7.22
CA GLU A 131 16.91 -5.56 -8.57
C GLU A 131 16.35 -4.51 -9.55
N LEU A 132 15.80 -3.42 -9.05
CA LEU A 132 15.20 -2.36 -9.87
C LEU A 132 16.24 -1.47 -10.58
N ALA A 133 17.50 -1.52 -10.19
CA ALA A 133 18.55 -0.64 -10.73
C ALA A 133 18.67 -0.69 -12.26
N THR A 134 18.29 -1.82 -12.86
CA THR A 134 18.31 -2.03 -14.32
C THR A 134 16.91 -2.04 -14.94
N GLN A 135 15.87 -1.65 -14.19
CA GLN A 135 14.47 -1.81 -14.61
C GLN A 135 13.72 -0.47 -14.71
N THR A 136 14.43 0.62 -15.03
CA THR A 136 13.80 1.90 -15.36
C THR A 136 12.75 1.72 -16.46
N GLY A 137 11.57 2.33 -16.27
CA GLY A 137 10.41 2.14 -17.14
C GLY A 137 9.48 1.01 -16.70
N ARG A 138 9.85 0.19 -15.70
CA ARG A 138 8.95 -0.83 -15.16
C ARG A 138 7.72 -0.20 -14.52
N GLU A 139 6.57 -0.79 -14.75
CA GLU A 139 5.30 -0.33 -14.19
C GLU A 139 5.25 -0.57 -12.68
N VAL A 140 4.94 0.49 -11.96
CA VAL A 140 4.74 0.50 -10.51
C VAL A 140 3.39 1.11 -10.17
N ALA A 141 2.87 0.74 -9.02
CA ALA A 141 1.65 1.32 -8.48
C ALA A 141 1.84 1.68 -7.01
N LEU A 142 1.16 2.73 -6.59
CA LEU A 142 1.04 3.19 -5.22
C LEU A 142 -0.38 2.94 -4.73
N MET A 143 -0.54 2.45 -3.50
CA MET A 143 -1.82 2.40 -2.83
C MET A 143 -1.74 3.13 -1.49
N GLY A 144 -2.69 4.03 -1.23
CA GLY A 144 -2.73 4.81 0.00
C GLY A 144 -4.10 5.44 0.26
N TYR A 145 -4.16 6.29 1.28
CA TYR A 145 -5.34 7.04 1.66
C TYR A 145 -5.07 8.53 1.45
N PRO A 146 -5.43 9.08 0.27
CA PRO A 146 -5.20 10.48 -0.02
C PRO A 146 -6.19 11.35 0.75
N ILE A 147 -5.70 12.48 1.26
CA ILE A 147 -6.47 13.61 1.84
C ILE A 147 -7.80 13.18 2.46
N PRO A 148 -7.78 12.50 3.61
CA PRO A 148 -8.99 11.89 4.17
C PRO A 148 -10.14 12.87 4.46
N ASP A 149 -9.82 14.12 4.81
CA ASP A 149 -10.83 15.11 5.20
C ASP A 149 -11.48 15.82 4.00
N GLU A 150 -10.83 15.78 2.82
CA GLU A 150 -11.31 16.48 1.64
C GLU A 150 -12.08 15.57 0.68
N ILE A 151 -11.87 14.24 0.78
CA ILE A 151 -12.48 13.27 -0.13
C ILE A 151 -13.30 12.27 0.68
N ASP A 152 -14.62 12.48 0.73
CA ASP A 152 -15.61 11.50 1.21
C ASP A 152 -15.27 10.89 2.58
N GLY A 153 -14.68 11.71 3.47
CA GLY A 153 -14.20 11.30 4.80
C GLY A 153 -12.96 10.42 4.78
N GLY A 154 -12.25 10.34 3.66
CA GLY A 154 -10.92 9.71 3.54
C GLY A 154 -10.82 8.23 3.82
N LEU A 155 -11.93 7.53 3.85
CA LEU A 155 -11.97 6.11 4.24
C LEU A 155 -11.77 5.14 3.07
N ARG A 156 -11.35 5.61 1.91
CA ARG A 156 -11.14 4.77 0.72
C ARG A 156 -9.70 4.81 0.28
N THR A 157 -9.12 3.63 0.07
CA THR A 157 -7.82 3.52 -0.59
C THR A 157 -7.90 4.00 -2.02
N SER A 158 -6.91 4.79 -2.43
CA SER A 158 -6.65 5.17 -3.81
C SER A 158 -5.57 4.28 -4.41
N LEU A 159 -5.59 4.15 -5.73
CA LEU A 159 -4.56 3.52 -6.54
C LEU A 159 -4.05 4.52 -7.56
N VAL A 160 -2.74 4.74 -7.57
CA VAL A 160 -2.06 5.53 -8.60
C VAL A 160 -1.05 4.65 -9.31
N THR A 161 -1.05 4.66 -10.64
CA THR A 161 -0.10 3.90 -11.47
C THR A 161 0.90 4.83 -12.15
N GLY A 162 2.09 4.34 -12.40
CA GLY A 162 3.14 5.05 -13.08
C GLY A 162 4.31 4.13 -13.42
N THR A 163 5.46 4.70 -13.68
CA THR A 163 6.68 3.94 -13.99
C THR A 163 7.83 4.34 -13.08
N LEU A 164 8.72 3.42 -12.85
CA LEU A 164 10.01 3.68 -12.22
C LEU A 164 10.85 4.57 -13.15
N SER A 165 11.10 5.80 -12.74
CA SER A 165 11.85 6.80 -13.52
C SER A 165 13.35 6.68 -13.29
N ALA A 166 13.76 6.45 -12.03
CA ALA A 166 15.17 6.22 -11.68
C ALA A 166 15.29 5.50 -10.32
N VAL A 167 16.39 4.77 -10.15
CA VAL A 167 16.83 4.27 -8.84
C VAL A 167 17.99 5.13 -8.38
N ARG A 168 17.79 5.85 -7.28
CA ARG A 168 18.80 6.70 -6.63
C ARG A 168 19.39 5.96 -5.44
N LYS A 169 20.46 6.51 -4.85
CA LYS A 169 21.15 5.90 -3.70
C LYS A 169 20.19 5.55 -2.55
N ASN A 170 19.26 6.45 -2.23
CA ASN A 170 18.37 6.31 -1.08
C ASN A 170 16.90 6.50 -1.45
N ALA A 171 16.54 6.49 -2.74
CA ALA A 171 15.18 6.71 -3.18
C ALA A 171 14.88 6.02 -4.52
N LEU A 172 13.64 5.60 -4.68
CA LEU A 172 13.04 5.27 -5.96
C LEU A 172 12.31 6.51 -6.47
N GLU A 173 12.64 6.97 -7.67
CA GLU A 173 11.93 8.04 -8.36
C GLU A 173 10.92 7.45 -9.33
N MET A 174 9.70 7.97 -9.32
CA MET A 174 8.59 7.43 -10.08
C MET A 174 7.81 8.54 -10.79
N SER A 175 7.31 8.25 -11.98
CA SER A 175 6.41 9.13 -12.72
C SER A 175 4.96 8.89 -12.28
N LEU A 176 4.64 9.23 -11.03
CA LEU A 176 3.29 9.16 -10.48
C LEU A 176 3.08 10.29 -9.47
N ALA A 177 1.83 10.72 -9.35
CA ALA A 177 1.46 11.72 -8.36
C ALA A 177 1.44 11.11 -6.95
N VAL A 178 1.98 11.83 -5.98
CA VAL A 178 1.84 11.54 -4.55
C VAL A 178 1.14 12.72 -3.89
N VAL A 179 0.10 12.44 -3.13
CA VAL A 179 -0.66 13.48 -2.41
C VAL A 179 -0.59 13.27 -0.89
N PRO A 180 -0.87 14.33 -0.09
CA PRO A 180 -0.91 14.21 1.36
C PRO A 180 -1.81 13.06 1.82
N GLY A 181 -1.37 12.32 2.84
CA GLY A 181 -2.05 11.11 3.34
C GLY A 181 -1.52 9.80 2.75
N GLU A 182 -0.88 9.81 1.60
CA GLU A 182 -0.31 8.60 0.98
C GLU A 182 1.08 8.24 1.51
N SER A 183 1.76 9.16 2.22
CA SER A 183 3.06 8.90 2.87
C SER A 183 2.99 7.64 3.74
N GLY A 184 3.96 6.74 3.60
CA GLY A 184 4.00 5.43 4.25
C GLY A 184 3.24 4.33 3.53
N GLY A 185 2.47 4.65 2.49
CA GLY A 185 1.79 3.67 1.64
C GLY A 185 2.78 2.82 0.82
N PRO A 186 2.36 1.60 0.43
CA PRO A 186 3.20 0.72 -0.39
C PRO A 186 3.30 1.18 -1.84
N VAL A 187 4.52 1.13 -2.36
CA VAL A 187 4.79 1.08 -3.80
C VAL A 187 5.06 -0.37 -4.17
N PHE A 188 4.38 -0.88 -5.17
CA PHE A 188 4.47 -2.26 -5.60
C PHE A 188 4.61 -2.39 -7.12
N LEU A 189 5.15 -3.51 -7.55
CA LEU A 189 5.23 -3.87 -8.96
C LEU A 189 3.83 -4.21 -9.48
N ALA A 190 3.42 -3.57 -10.57
CA ALA A 190 2.08 -3.73 -11.13
C ALA A 190 1.80 -5.16 -11.63
N ASP A 191 2.85 -5.92 -11.94
CA ASP A 191 2.78 -7.27 -12.48
C ASP A 191 2.84 -8.38 -11.42
N THR A 192 3.49 -8.16 -10.26
CA THR A 192 3.65 -9.18 -9.21
C THR A 192 2.92 -8.85 -7.91
N GLY A 193 2.73 -7.56 -7.61
CA GLY A 193 2.17 -7.08 -6.35
C GLY A 193 3.19 -7.06 -5.20
N GLU A 194 4.46 -7.37 -5.47
CA GLU A 194 5.52 -7.29 -4.47
C GLU A 194 5.83 -5.83 -4.13
N ILE A 195 5.92 -5.52 -2.84
CA ILE A 195 6.25 -4.18 -2.37
C ILE A 195 7.74 -3.92 -2.61
N VAL A 196 8.04 -2.86 -3.34
CA VAL A 196 9.41 -2.45 -3.68
C VAL A 196 9.83 -1.13 -3.04
N GLY A 197 8.88 -0.38 -2.48
CA GLY A 197 9.15 0.87 -1.79
C GLY A 197 8.05 1.28 -0.83
N VAL A 198 8.35 2.29 -0.02
CA VAL A 198 7.42 2.96 0.91
C VAL A 198 7.37 4.43 0.50
N VAL A 199 6.19 4.94 0.21
CA VAL A 199 6.01 6.34 -0.21
C VAL A 199 6.56 7.28 0.85
N GLU A 200 7.46 8.17 0.46
CA GLU A 200 8.06 9.15 1.36
C GLU A 200 7.37 10.51 1.19
N ALA A 201 7.49 11.09 0.00
CA ALA A 201 6.97 12.41 -0.30
C ALA A 201 6.98 12.69 -1.80
N ARG A 202 6.48 13.87 -2.17
CA ARG A 202 6.79 14.54 -3.43
C ARG A 202 7.87 15.59 -3.17
N ILE A 203 8.77 15.79 -4.12
CA ILE A 203 9.71 16.92 -4.05
C ILE A 203 9.13 18.10 -4.83
N GLY A 204 9.01 19.25 -4.15
CA GLY A 204 8.55 20.50 -4.76
C GLY A 204 7.08 20.52 -5.12
N GLU A 205 6.72 21.43 -6.02
CA GLU A 205 5.35 21.63 -6.52
C GLU A 205 5.00 20.76 -7.74
N GLU A 206 5.94 19.91 -8.20
CA GLU A 206 5.73 19.02 -9.35
C GLU A 206 4.91 17.79 -8.93
N PRO A 207 3.62 17.74 -9.22
CA PRO A 207 2.73 16.66 -8.75
C PRO A 207 2.99 15.32 -9.44
N SER A 208 3.76 15.31 -10.53
CA SER A 208 3.99 14.13 -11.38
C SER A 208 5.22 13.29 -11.02
N ILE A 209 6.02 13.73 -10.02
CA ILE A 209 7.21 13.02 -9.58
C ILE A 209 7.04 12.61 -8.12
N GLY A 210 6.95 11.31 -7.89
CA GLY A 210 6.88 10.70 -6.57
C GLY A 210 8.20 10.06 -6.17
N PHE A 211 8.46 10.00 -4.87
CA PHE A 211 9.63 9.34 -4.28
C PHE A 211 9.17 8.29 -3.26
N ALA A 212 9.89 7.17 -3.25
CA ALA A 212 9.71 6.14 -2.25
C ALA A 212 11.05 5.71 -1.66
N LEU A 213 11.03 5.37 -0.38
CA LEU A 213 12.14 4.69 0.29
C LEU A 213 12.26 3.29 -0.29
N PRO A 214 13.48 2.81 -0.63
CA PRO A 214 13.68 1.46 -1.12
C PRO A 214 13.26 0.41 -0.09
N ILE A 215 12.56 -0.63 -0.52
CA ILE A 215 12.06 -1.67 0.39
C ILE A 215 13.18 -2.45 1.09
N ASP A 216 14.38 -2.54 0.48
CA ASP A 216 15.51 -3.22 1.10
C ASP A 216 16.02 -2.48 2.35
N ASP A 217 15.84 -1.15 2.45
CA ASP A 217 16.10 -0.39 3.67
C ASP A 217 15.12 -0.77 4.78
N ALA A 218 13.84 -0.87 4.44
CA ALA A 218 12.81 -1.32 5.37
C ALA A 218 13.04 -2.78 5.82
N LYS A 219 13.43 -3.68 4.92
CA LYS A 219 13.77 -5.08 5.27
C LYS A 219 14.95 -5.14 6.25
N ARG A 220 16.00 -4.32 6.04
CA ARG A 220 17.12 -4.23 6.98
C ARG A 220 16.68 -3.70 8.35
N PHE A 221 15.79 -2.71 8.38
CA PHE A 221 15.21 -2.20 9.62
C PHE A 221 14.38 -3.26 10.35
N LEU A 222 13.48 -3.95 9.68
CA LEU A 222 12.66 -5.03 10.24
C LEU A 222 13.54 -6.15 10.80
N HIS A 223 14.55 -6.60 10.07
CA HIS A 223 15.48 -7.63 10.52
C HIS A 223 16.25 -7.23 11.79
N ARG A 224 16.70 -5.95 11.90
CA ARG A 224 17.33 -5.46 13.13
C ARG A 224 16.36 -5.42 14.30
N TYR A 225 15.10 -5.05 14.03
CA TYR A 225 14.05 -5.03 15.05
C TYR A 225 13.76 -6.44 15.59
N ASP A 226 13.56 -7.41 14.71
CA ASP A 226 13.26 -8.81 15.07
C ASP A 226 14.42 -9.42 15.86
N ALA A 227 15.67 -9.23 15.43
CA ALA A 227 16.86 -9.72 16.13
C ALA A 227 17.01 -9.13 17.54
N ALA A 228 16.56 -7.89 17.76
CA ALA A 228 16.61 -7.22 19.05
C ALA A 228 15.49 -7.64 20.02
N HIS A 229 14.38 -8.18 19.51
CA HIS A 229 13.17 -8.48 20.30
C HIS A 229 12.81 -9.95 20.32
N GLY A 230 13.55 -10.82 19.63
CA GLY A 230 13.44 -12.29 19.71
C GLY A 230 12.17 -12.85 19.03
N PHE A 231 11.78 -12.28 17.90
CA PHE A 231 10.70 -12.81 17.06
C PHE A 231 11.24 -13.75 15.99
#